data_658c98a4cb9598a2bd9fa63198d9509e
#
_entry.id   658c98a4cb9598a2bd9fa63198d9509e
#
_cell.length_a   1.000
_cell.length_b   1.000
_cell.length_c   1.000
_cell.angle_alpha   90.00
_cell.angle_beta   90.00
_cell.angle_gamma   90.00
#
_symmetry.space_group_name_H-M   'P 1'
#
loop_
_entity.id
_entity.type
_entity.pdbx_description
1 polymer ?
#
loop_
_entity_poly.entity_id
_entity_poly.type
_entity_poly.pdbx_seq_one_letter_code
_entity_poly.pdbx_strand_id
1 'polypeptide(L)'
;MKILNKILILILGVCLSMGAVFVGGTAKVSAEKGLKNNLTVSGGTLTESDNGYNGTEAVKLTFNGKTSVLRVKNNEINALKTFDTVTVEFRLKYDGTGYNNTLRVYKAEGDLVDYGYPANVWNKVRFKTMVYTENGENFVKVELDFAANKTAYISDLKVTASEEDKPLLGGVKLISLESITLAMGYVVITPDNKVIVIDGGYVGGDTDIMLKLLRTFTHKVDYWFLTHFHTDHTTVPAQLIEYQDIEIENLYYDFPTSQMVKDLSSDSDYPFCDKFEDLVKNNPQKVKNVIKPHYKDEYKLGEYVTMKVLNNAWYTERNGNYGNNSGIMFKMETPGESVLFTGDMGDRGDVYLNDEWSRKEIESCTLIQMAHHGQNGTSDAFYNAIKDIKVCLYPAVDWIYNNDNGSGFNTANLDSLHIRDLMRERGVMNIYTSGMGRKIIL
;
A
#
# COMPACT_ATOMS: atom_id res chain seq x y z
N MET A 1 -55.01 26.32 -0.01
CA MET A 1 -53.66 26.79 -0.35
C MET A 1 -52.89 27.49 0.76
N LYS A 2 -53.49 27.99 1.85
CA LYS A 2 -52.76 28.65 2.96
C LYS A 2 -52.37 27.71 4.12
N ILE A 3 -52.86 26.48 4.17
CA ILE A 3 -52.57 25.48 5.20
C ILE A 3 -51.39 24.60 4.79
N LEU A 4 -51.19 24.33 3.51
CA LEU A 4 -50.06 23.53 3.02
C LEU A 4 -48.69 24.21 3.18
N ASN A 5 -48.63 25.55 3.07
CA ASN A 5 -47.40 26.31 3.26
C ASN A 5 -46.91 26.40 4.71
N LYS A 6 -47.80 26.24 5.69
CA LYS A 6 -47.40 26.25 7.11
C LYS A 6 -46.84 24.91 7.58
N ILE A 7 -47.25 23.79 6.96
CA ILE A 7 -46.74 22.46 7.27
C ILE A 7 -45.34 22.26 6.62
N LEU A 8 -45.13 22.81 5.43
CA LEU A 8 -43.83 22.74 4.75
C LEU A 8 -42.72 23.54 5.47
N ILE A 9 -43.10 24.71 6.07
CA ILE A 9 -42.15 25.51 6.86
C ILE A 9 -41.83 24.85 8.20
N LEU A 10 -42.73 24.07 8.78
CA LEU A 10 -42.49 23.38 10.03
C LEU A 10 -41.61 22.13 9.83
N ILE A 11 -41.70 21.46 8.68
CA ILE A 11 -40.86 20.31 8.33
C ILE A 11 -39.44 20.77 7.95
N LEU A 12 -39.28 21.90 7.26
CA LEU A 12 -37.94 22.48 7.00
C LEU A 12 -37.31 23.09 8.27
N GLY A 13 -38.08 23.56 9.23
CA GLY A 13 -37.58 24.11 10.50
C GLY A 13 -37.07 23.01 11.48
N VAL A 14 -37.63 21.82 11.40
CA VAL A 14 -37.18 20.66 12.22
C VAL A 14 -35.95 19.95 11.64
N CYS A 15 -35.78 19.99 10.30
CA CYS A 15 -34.57 19.47 9.66
C CYS A 15 -33.33 20.38 9.79
N LEU A 16 -33.54 21.68 10.08
CA LEU A 16 -32.44 22.64 10.29
C LEU A 16 -31.98 22.77 11.75
N SER A 17 -32.71 22.18 12.71
CA SER A 17 -32.33 22.19 14.13
C SER A 17 -31.65 20.89 14.61
N MET A 18 -31.43 19.89 13.75
CA MET A 18 -30.61 18.70 14.02
C MET A 18 -29.30 18.69 13.24
N GLY A 19 -28.87 19.83 12.76
CA GLY A 19 -27.49 20.07 12.38
C GLY A 19 -26.66 20.19 13.66
N ALA A 20 -26.33 19.07 14.30
CA ALA A 20 -25.24 19.04 15.25
C ALA A 20 -24.00 19.44 14.47
N VAL A 21 -23.56 20.68 14.67
CA VAL A 21 -22.21 21.10 14.33
C VAL A 21 -21.29 20.23 15.18
N PHE A 22 -20.85 19.12 14.63
CA PHE A 22 -19.67 18.44 15.13
C PHE A 22 -18.49 19.36 14.83
N VAL A 23 -18.18 20.23 15.78
CA VAL A 23 -16.85 20.82 15.88
C VAL A 23 -15.93 19.62 16.07
N GLY A 24 -15.11 19.34 15.05
CA GLY A 24 -14.12 18.27 15.06
C GLY A 24 -13.16 18.40 16.23
N GLY A 25 -13.54 17.86 17.37
CA GLY A 25 -12.63 17.58 18.46
C GLY A 25 -11.98 16.24 18.16
N THR A 26 -10.69 16.25 17.83
CA THR A 26 -9.87 15.02 17.84
C THR A 26 -9.90 14.46 19.26
N ALA A 27 -10.69 13.41 19.49
CA ALA A 27 -10.62 12.65 20.72
C ALA A 27 -9.23 12.00 20.77
N LYS A 28 -8.29 12.61 21.50
CA LYS A 28 -6.95 12.08 21.74
C LYS A 28 -6.96 11.33 23.06
N VAL A 29 -6.94 10.00 23.00
CA VAL A 29 -6.48 9.23 24.16
C VAL A 29 -4.98 9.45 24.25
N SER A 30 -4.54 10.45 25.02
CA SER A 30 -3.14 10.57 25.38
C SER A 30 -2.80 9.51 26.43
N ALA A 31 -1.57 9.03 26.42
CA ALA A 31 -1.02 8.18 27.48
C ALA A 31 -0.85 8.99 28.77
N GLU A 32 -1.98 9.37 29.39
CA GLU A 32 -2.00 9.88 30.74
C GLU A 32 -1.74 8.74 31.73
N LYS A 33 -1.21 9.08 32.91
CA LYS A 33 -1.01 8.12 34.02
C LYS A 33 -2.20 7.19 34.16
N GLY A 34 -1.95 5.87 34.04
CA GLY A 34 -2.98 4.85 34.16
C GLY A 34 -3.32 4.13 32.87
N LEU A 35 -2.40 4.00 31.90
CA LEU A 35 -2.61 3.23 30.68
C LEU A 35 -3.26 1.86 30.94
N LYS A 36 -2.86 1.17 32.01
CA LYS A 36 -3.43 -0.12 32.42
C LYS A 36 -4.91 -0.03 32.77
N ASN A 37 -5.38 1.08 33.33
CA ASN A 37 -6.79 1.25 33.73
C ASN A 37 -7.72 1.32 32.52
N ASN A 38 -7.21 1.68 31.36
CA ASN A 38 -7.92 1.77 30.09
C ASN A 38 -7.87 0.47 29.30
N LEU A 39 -7.20 -0.55 29.80
CA LEU A 39 -6.98 -1.82 29.09
C LEU A 39 -7.51 -3.01 29.88
N THR A 40 -8.21 -3.89 29.19
CA THR A 40 -8.47 -5.25 29.66
C THR A 40 -7.92 -6.25 28.65
N VAL A 41 -7.57 -7.45 29.11
CA VAL A 41 -7.02 -8.49 28.26
C VAL A 41 -7.69 -9.83 28.50
N SER A 42 -7.90 -10.58 27.42
CA SER A 42 -8.15 -12.02 27.46
C SER A 42 -6.99 -12.76 26.79
N GLY A 43 -6.66 -13.95 27.28
CA GLY A 43 -5.53 -14.73 26.75
C GLY A 43 -4.14 -14.30 27.24
N GLY A 44 -4.09 -13.39 28.20
CA GLY A 44 -2.84 -12.89 28.76
C GLY A 44 -3.02 -12.22 30.12
N THR A 45 -1.91 -11.66 30.66
CA THR A 45 -1.88 -10.90 31.91
C THR A 45 -1.20 -9.55 31.66
N LEU A 46 -1.81 -8.47 32.15
CA LEU A 46 -1.27 -7.10 32.08
C LEU A 46 -0.66 -6.68 33.43
N THR A 47 0.56 -6.17 33.39
CA THR A 47 1.23 -5.53 34.53
C THR A 47 1.78 -4.18 34.11
N GLU A 48 1.83 -3.22 35.04
CA GLU A 48 2.45 -1.91 34.79
C GLU A 48 3.96 -2.04 34.61
N SER A 49 4.53 -1.13 33.83
CA SER A 49 5.97 -1.04 33.57
C SER A 49 6.35 0.43 33.40
N ASP A 50 7.41 0.86 34.09
CA ASP A 50 7.94 2.23 34.02
C ASP A 50 8.86 2.46 32.80
N ASN A 51 9.12 1.41 32.01
CA ASN A 51 10.05 1.44 30.88
C ASN A 51 9.30 1.60 29.54
N GLY A 52 8.49 2.65 29.43
CA GLY A 52 7.77 2.95 28.18
C GLY A 52 8.63 3.69 27.14
N TYR A 53 8.03 3.94 25.99
CA TYR A 53 8.64 4.69 24.91
C TYR A 53 8.93 6.13 25.36
N ASN A 54 10.17 6.60 25.17
CA ASN A 54 10.62 7.94 25.60
C ASN A 54 10.33 8.27 27.09
N GLY A 55 10.39 7.26 27.96
CA GLY A 55 10.16 7.44 29.39
C GLY A 55 8.69 7.57 29.81
N THR A 56 7.75 7.24 28.92
CA THR A 56 6.32 7.15 29.23
C THR A 56 6.00 5.84 29.96
N GLU A 57 4.79 5.71 30.44
CA GLU A 57 4.29 4.46 30.98
C GLU A 57 4.14 3.38 29.89
N ALA A 58 4.36 2.14 30.28
CA ALA A 58 4.06 0.98 29.45
C ALA A 58 3.24 -0.03 30.21
N VAL A 59 2.58 -0.91 29.46
CA VAL A 59 1.96 -2.11 29.97
C VAL A 59 2.70 -3.31 29.44
N LYS A 60 3.13 -4.19 30.35
CA LYS A 60 3.73 -5.47 30.03
C LYS A 60 2.61 -6.50 29.88
N LEU A 61 2.50 -7.07 28.68
CA LEU A 61 1.59 -8.17 28.34
C LEU A 61 2.36 -9.49 28.36
N THR A 62 1.95 -10.42 29.22
CA THR A 62 2.45 -11.80 29.21
C THR A 62 1.37 -12.70 28.62
N PHE A 63 1.71 -13.45 27.57
CA PHE A 63 0.79 -14.33 26.85
C PHE A 63 0.58 -15.65 27.58
N ASN A 64 -0.65 -16.01 27.89
CA ASN A 64 -0.99 -17.31 28.49
C ASN A 64 -1.08 -18.42 27.43
N GLY A 65 -1.37 -18.05 26.19
CA GLY A 65 -1.44 -18.90 25.02
C GLY A 65 -0.81 -18.19 23.81
N LYS A 66 -1.21 -18.56 22.61
CA LYS A 66 -0.71 -17.89 21.39
C LYS A 66 -1.32 -16.49 21.22
N THR A 67 -2.61 -16.34 21.47
CA THR A 67 -3.37 -15.13 21.18
C THR A 67 -3.77 -14.40 22.45
N SER A 68 -3.60 -13.08 22.44
CA SER A 68 -4.13 -12.17 23.47
C SER A 68 -4.97 -11.09 22.79
N VAL A 69 -6.14 -10.81 23.35
CA VAL A 69 -7.04 -9.76 22.86
C VAL A 69 -7.09 -8.63 23.86
N LEU A 70 -6.61 -7.47 23.44
CA LEU A 70 -6.70 -6.23 24.19
C LEU A 70 -8.00 -5.52 23.86
N ARG A 71 -8.70 -5.04 24.89
CA ARG A 71 -9.83 -4.12 24.76
C ARG A 71 -9.42 -2.78 25.35
N VAL A 72 -9.46 -1.76 24.52
CA VAL A 72 -9.18 -0.38 24.92
C VAL A 72 -10.50 0.30 25.22
N LYS A 73 -10.65 0.83 26.44
CA LYS A 73 -11.85 1.52 26.92
C LYS A 73 -11.44 2.85 27.54
N ASN A 74 -12.22 3.89 27.31
CA ASN A 74 -12.16 5.16 28.04
C ASN A 74 -13.41 5.98 27.77
N ASN A 75 -13.53 7.13 28.42
CA ASN A 75 -14.70 8.02 28.28
C ASN A 75 -14.88 8.53 26.83
N GLU A 76 -13.79 8.74 26.09
CA GLU A 76 -13.83 9.24 24.71
C GLU A 76 -14.35 8.15 23.76
N ILE A 77 -13.87 6.90 23.92
CA ILE A 77 -14.39 5.75 23.15
C ILE A 77 -15.86 5.50 23.49
N ASN A 78 -16.26 5.67 24.75
CA ASN A 78 -17.66 5.52 25.16
C ASN A 78 -18.59 6.59 24.55
N ALA A 79 -18.06 7.74 24.14
CA ALA A 79 -18.84 8.78 23.45
C ALA A 79 -19.06 8.48 21.95
N LEU A 80 -18.36 7.52 21.38
CA LEU A 80 -18.50 7.10 19.99
C LEU A 80 -19.67 6.11 19.84
N LYS A 81 -20.09 5.87 18.61
CA LYS A 81 -21.11 4.89 18.27
C LYS A 81 -20.47 3.56 17.87
N THR A 82 -21.20 2.48 18.03
CA THR A 82 -20.85 1.18 17.47
C THR A 82 -20.61 1.32 15.96
N PHE A 83 -19.53 0.75 15.46
CA PHE A 83 -19.03 0.81 14.09
C PHE A 83 -18.46 2.17 13.65
N ASP A 84 -18.37 3.18 14.53
CA ASP A 84 -17.57 4.36 14.19
C ASP A 84 -16.13 3.92 13.93
N THR A 85 -15.54 4.46 12.86
CA THR A 85 -14.14 4.17 12.50
C THR A 85 -13.19 4.98 13.37
N VAL A 86 -12.18 4.32 13.90
CA VAL A 86 -11.13 4.93 14.71
C VAL A 86 -9.75 4.55 14.19
N THR A 87 -8.79 5.43 14.40
CA THR A 87 -7.36 5.14 14.23
C THR A 87 -6.76 4.72 15.56
N VAL A 88 -6.14 3.55 15.60
CA VAL A 88 -5.36 3.04 16.74
C VAL A 88 -3.89 3.23 16.43
N GLU A 89 -3.15 3.83 17.35
CA GLU A 89 -1.70 3.98 17.27
C GLU A 89 -1.08 3.61 18.62
N PHE A 90 -0.02 2.83 18.63
CA PHE A 90 0.75 2.51 19.83
C PHE A 90 2.18 2.12 19.49
N ARG A 91 3.03 2.05 20.53
CA ARG A 91 4.37 1.49 20.45
C ARG A 91 4.36 0.06 20.99
N LEU A 92 4.99 -0.86 20.25
CA LEU A 92 5.09 -2.27 20.57
C LEU A 92 6.57 -2.68 20.65
N LYS A 93 6.96 -3.33 21.75
CA LYS A 93 8.31 -3.87 21.92
C LYS A 93 8.24 -5.29 22.49
N TYR A 94 9.20 -6.10 22.16
CA TYR A 94 9.44 -7.40 22.83
C TYR A 94 10.93 -7.57 23.09
N ASP A 95 11.25 -8.35 24.12
CA ASP A 95 12.64 -8.69 24.44
C ASP A 95 13.05 -9.96 23.67
N GLY A 96 14.17 -9.92 22.97
CA GLY A 96 14.62 -11.04 22.13
C GLY A 96 15.88 -10.71 21.33
N THR A 97 16.07 -11.44 20.26
CA THR A 97 17.17 -11.25 19.31
C THR A 97 16.62 -11.22 17.88
N GLY A 98 17.20 -10.34 17.05
CA GLY A 98 16.83 -10.23 15.63
C GLY A 98 15.37 -9.85 15.39
N TYR A 99 14.82 -10.27 14.28
CA TYR A 99 13.42 -10.09 13.90
C TYR A 99 12.55 -11.28 14.32
N ASN A 100 11.27 -11.02 14.61
CA ASN A 100 10.33 -12.06 15.01
C ASN A 100 9.02 -12.00 14.23
N ASN A 101 8.71 -13.02 13.46
CA ASN A 101 7.50 -13.13 12.66
C ASN A 101 6.30 -13.74 13.42
N THR A 102 6.50 -14.22 14.65
CA THR A 102 5.41 -14.80 15.45
C THR A 102 4.68 -13.75 16.28
N LEU A 103 5.31 -12.60 16.55
CA LEU A 103 4.60 -11.45 17.12
C LEU A 103 3.85 -10.76 15.99
N ARG A 104 2.53 -10.88 15.98
CA ARG A 104 1.62 -10.38 14.95
C ARG A 104 0.55 -9.51 15.56
N VAL A 105 0.13 -8.49 14.86
CA VAL A 105 -0.96 -7.59 15.23
C VAL A 105 -2.10 -7.76 14.23
N TYR A 106 -3.32 -7.92 14.74
CA TYR A 106 -4.53 -8.04 13.95
C TYR A 106 -5.57 -6.99 14.38
N LYS A 107 -6.43 -6.59 13.45
CA LYS A 107 -7.67 -5.89 13.77
C LYS A 107 -8.66 -6.85 14.43
N ALA A 108 -9.71 -6.28 14.99
CA ALA A 108 -10.81 -7.03 15.57
C ALA A 108 -11.49 -8.00 14.59
N GLU A 109 -11.47 -7.67 13.32
CA GLU A 109 -12.04 -8.45 12.22
C GLU A 109 -11.17 -9.65 11.80
N GLY A 110 -10.00 -9.82 12.43
CA GLY A 110 -9.04 -10.87 12.13
C GLY A 110 -8.08 -10.53 10.99
N ASP A 111 -8.16 -9.33 10.43
CA ASP A 111 -7.23 -8.89 9.40
C ASP A 111 -5.85 -8.61 9.99
N LEU A 112 -4.83 -9.20 9.39
CA LEU A 112 -3.43 -8.95 9.76
C LEU A 112 -3.07 -7.48 9.47
N VAL A 113 -2.57 -6.79 10.50
CA VAL A 113 -2.07 -5.42 10.41
C VAL A 113 -0.59 -5.42 10.05
N ASP A 114 0.23 -6.11 10.87
CA ASP A 114 1.68 -6.13 10.69
C ASP A 114 2.32 -7.27 11.51
N TYR A 115 3.56 -7.63 11.15
CA TYR A 115 4.40 -8.63 11.81
C TYR A 115 5.88 -8.45 11.44
N GLY A 116 6.77 -9.27 11.99
CA GLY A 116 8.18 -9.20 11.67
C GLY A 116 8.87 -8.02 12.32
N TYR A 117 8.62 -7.82 13.60
CA TYR A 117 9.19 -6.72 14.37
C TYR A 117 10.64 -7.02 14.77
N PRO A 118 11.55 -6.02 14.76
CA PRO A 118 12.87 -6.14 15.39
C PRO A 118 12.76 -6.20 16.92
N ALA A 119 13.60 -7.03 17.56
CA ALA A 119 13.67 -7.15 19.02
C ALA A 119 14.26 -5.91 19.69
N ASN A 120 13.86 -5.66 20.93
CA ASN A 120 14.37 -4.61 21.80
C ASN A 120 14.17 -3.17 21.28
N VAL A 121 13.39 -2.99 20.22
CA VAL A 121 13.06 -1.70 19.61
C VAL A 121 11.59 -1.40 19.84
N TRP A 122 11.25 -0.14 20.09
CA TRP A 122 9.87 0.34 20.15
C TRP A 122 9.33 0.58 18.73
N ASN A 123 8.59 -0.39 18.23
CA ASN A 123 7.99 -0.37 16.90
C ASN A 123 6.68 0.40 16.91
N LYS A 124 6.48 1.31 15.96
CA LYS A 124 5.20 1.99 15.78
C LYS A 124 4.20 1.06 15.09
N VAL A 125 3.00 0.98 15.65
CA VAL A 125 1.85 0.25 15.06
C VAL A 125 0.73 1.25 14.87
N ARG A 126 0.17 1.33 13.67
CA ARG A 126 -0.94 2.23 13.37
C ARG A 126 -1.89 1.58 12.37
N PHE A 127 -3.19 1.61 12.66
CA PHE A 127 -4.21 1.06 11.76
C PHE A 127 -5.59 1.65 12.06
N LYS A 128 -6.51 1.49 11.12
CA LYS A 128 -7.93 1.80 11.31
C LYS A 128 -8.70 0.55 11.69
N THR A 129 -9.65 0.69 12.61
CA THR A 129 -10.60 -0.36 13.03
C THR A 129 -11.91 0.30 13.48
N MET A 130 -12.85 -0.50 13.97
CA MET A 130 -14.16 -0.03 14.40
C MET A 130 -14.31 -0.05 15.92
N VAL A 131 -15.27 0.74 16.41
CA VAL A 131 -15.76 0.67 17.78
C VAL A 131 -16.75 -0.49 17.90
N TYR A 132 -16.61 -1.27 18.95
CA TYR A 132 -17.52 -2.37 19.33
C TYR A 132 -18.26 -2.00 20.58
N THR A 133 -19.45 -2.57 20.76
CA THR A 133 -20.26 -2.42 21.98
C THR A 133 -20.59 -3.79 22.57
N GLU A 134 -20.35 -3.97 23.87
CA GLU A 134 -20.72 -5.15 24.60
C GLU A 134 -21.23 -4.73 25.99
N ASN A 135 -22.42 -5.22 26.40
CA ASN A 135 -23.07 -4.89 27.67
C ASN A 135 -23.25 -3.37 27.91
N GLY A 136 -23.44 -2.58 26.82
CA GLY A 136 -23.61 -1.13 26.89
C GLY A 136 -22.32 -0.33 27.03
N GLU A 137 -21.16 -0.97 26.99
CA GLU A 137 -19.85 -0.32 26.98
C GLU A 137 -19.19 -0.38 25.60
N ASN A 138 -18.65 0.73 25.14
CA ASN A 138 -17.90 0.82 23.91
C ASN A 138 -16.42 0.51 24.16
N PHE A 139 -15.78 -0.18 23.21
CA PHE A 139 -14.36 -0.49 23.25
C PHE A 139 -13.79 -0.65 21.84
N VAL A 140 -12.47 -0.55 21.77
CA VAL A 140 -11.70 -0.88 20.57
C VAL A 140 -10.90 -2.16 20.85
N LYS A 141 -10.84 -3.04 19.87
CA LYS A 141 -10.22 -4.36 19.97
C LYS A 141 -8.90 -4.40 19.17
N VAL A 142 -7.85 -4.88 19.82
CA VAL A 142 -6.56 -5.17 19.20
C VAL A 142 -6.20 -6.61 19.56
N GLU A 143 -5.93 -7.43 18.55
CA GLU A 143 -5.51 -8.80 18.77
C GLU A 143 -4.01 -8.93 18.52
N LEU A 144 -3.32 -9.60 19.40
CA LEU A 144 -1.90 -9.85 19.34
C LEU A 144 -1.64 -11.36 19.42
N ASP A 145 -0.91 -11.89 18.45
CA ASP A 145 -0.37 -13.25 18.49
C ASP A 145 1.10 -13.21 18.91
N PHE A 146 1.48 -14.11 19.83
CA PHE A 146 2.85 -14.37 20.19
C PHE A 146 2.93 -15.80 20.79
N ALA A 147 4.12 -16.27 21.16
CA ALA A 147 4.24 -17.58 21.80
C ALA A 147 3.82 -17.51 23.27
N ALA A 148 3.27 -18.60 23.81
CA ALA A 148 2.91 -18.73 25.22
C ALA A 148 4.13 -18.41 26.12
N ASN A 149 3.87 -17.76 27.26
CA ASN A 149 4.86 -17.29 28.23
C ASN A 149 5.88 -16.27 27.69
N LYS A 150 5.68 -15.76 26.46
CA LYS A 150 6.43 -14.62 25.95
C LYS A 150 5.81 -13.31 26.43
N THR A 151 6.58 -12.25 26.30
CA THR A 151 6.22 -10.92 26.80
C THR A 151 6.36 -9.89 25.70
N ALA A 152 5.37 -9.03 25.58
CA ALA A 152 5.41 -7.80 24.81
C ALA A 152 5.12 -6.58 25.70
N TYR A 153 5.55 -5.42 25.28
CA TYR A 153 5.30 -4.15 25.97
C TYR A 153 4.54 -3.23 25.03
N ILE A 154 3.55 -2.53 25.56
CA ILE A 154 2.73 -1.57 24.85
C ILE A 154 2.87 -0.23 25.54
N SER A 155 3.14 0.81 24.79
CA SER A 155 3.30 2.18 25.26
C SER A 155 2.69 3.16 24.28
N ASP A 156 2.48 4.42 24.70
CA ASP A 156 1.98 5.51 23.87
C ASP A 156 0.73 5.16 23.03
N LEU A 157 -0.21 4.45 23.68
CA LEU A 157 -1.45 4.03 23.02
C LEU A 157 -2.40 5.23 22.87
N LYS A 158 -2.83 5.45 21.63
CA LYS A 158 -3.79 6.48 21.24
C LYS A 158 -4.90 5.86 20.40
N VAL A 159 -6.12 6.30 20.65
CA VAL A 159 -7.28 6.00 19.80
C VAL A 159 -7.90 7.34 19.42
N THR A 160 -8.03 7.59 18.14
CA THR A 160 -8.61 8.84 17.61
C THR A 160 -9.79 8.51 16.72
N ALA A 161 -10.91 9.23 16.88
CA ALA A 161 -12.02 9.14 15.91
C ALA A 161 -11.47 9.48 14.53
N SER A 162 -11.76 8.63 13.55
CA SER A 162 -11.44 8.94 12.16
C SER A 162 -12.52 9.89 11.62
N GLU A 163 -12.10 10.91 10.86
CA GLU A 163 -13.06 11.66 10.03
C GLU A 163 -13.72 10.66 9.06
N GLU A 164 -14.96 11.00 8.62
CA GLU A 164 -15.68 10.17 7.64
C GLU A 164 -14.73 9.69 6.54
N ASP A 165 -14.72 8.39 6.28
CA ASP A 165 -13.84 7.76 5.29
C ASP A 165 -14.24 8.23 3.88
N LYS A 166 -13.70 9.37 3.46
CA LYS A 166 -13.75 9.73 2.05
C LYS A 166 -12.94 8.70 1.27
N PRO A 167 -13.42 8.24 0.12
CA PRO A 167 -12.63 7.36 -0.75
C PRO A 167 -11.26 7.96 -0.98
N LEU A 168 -10.18 7.22 -0.64
CA LEU A 168 -8.81 7.71 -0.67
C LEU A 168 -8.42 8.25 -2.06
N LEU A 169 -8.89 7.57 -3.10
CA LEU A 169 -8.65 7.93 -4.50
C LEU A 169 -9.83 8.68 -5.15
N GLY A 170 -10.74 9.26 -4.37
CA GLY A 170 -11.84 10.07 -4.89
C GLY A 170 -12.83 9.29 -5.79
N GLY A 171 -13.03 8.00 -5.52
CA GLY A 171 -13.90 7.11 -6.26
C GLY A 171 -13.21 6.29 -7.36
N VAL A 172 -11.94 6.56 -7.65
CA VAL A 172 -11.09 5.69 -8.48
C VAL A 172 -10.74 4.44 -7.67
N LYS A 173 -10.76 3.26 -8.30
CA LYS A 173 -10.41 1.98 -7.67
C LYS A 173 -9.05 1.53 -8.17
N LEU A 174 -8.10 1.36 -7.28
CA LEU A 174 -6.81 0.74 -7.57
C LEU A 174 -6.81 -0.69 -7.02
N ILE A 175 -6.60 -1.66 -7.89
CA ILE A 175 -6.61 -3.09 -7.57
C ILE A 175 -5.20 -3.63 -7.75
N SER A 176 -4.57 -4.05 -6.66
CA SER A 176 -3.31 -4.79 -6.72
C SER A 176 -3.56 -6.21 -7.21
N LEU A 177 -2.79 -6.66 -8.18
CA LEU A 177 -2.86 -8.04 -8.66
C LEU A 177 -2.49 -9.00 -7.52
N GLU A 178 -3.29 -10.04 -7.35
CA GLU A 178 -2.91 -11.18 -6.53
C GLU A 178 -1.92 -12.02 -7.33
N SER A 179 -0.63 -11.79 -7.12
CA SER A 179 0.42 -12.54 -7.81
C SER A 179 0.84 -13.74 -6.99
N ILE A 180 0.95 -14.90 -7.64
CA ILE A 180 1.46 -16.14 -7.06
C ILE A 180 2.95 -16.33 -7.33
N THR A 181 3.51 -15.48 -8.17
CA THR A 181 4.94 -15.42 -8.50
C THR A 181 5.49 -14.04 -8.13
N LEU A 182 6.81 -13.86 -8.21
CA LEU A 182 7.40 -12.53 -8.14
C LEU A 182 6.94 -11.74 -9.37
N ALA A 183 6.04 -10.78 -9.17
CA ALA A 183 5.45 -10.03 -10.26
C ALA A 183 4.80 -8.74 -9.80
N MET A 184 4.69 -7.77 -10.70
CA MET A 184 3.98 -6.52 -10.46
C MET A 184 2.86 -6.33 -11.47
N GLY A 185 1.66 -5.99 -10.97
CA GLY A 185 0.54 -5.61 -11.81
C GLY A 185 -0.57 -4.93 -11.03
N TYR A 186 -1.13 -3.86 -11.62
CA TYR A 186 -2.25 -3.12 -11.06
C TYR A 186 -3.31 -2.85 -12.11
N VAL A 187 -4.57 -2.91 -11.70
CA VAL A 187 -5.72 -2.50 -12.52
C VAL A 187 -6.41 -1.33 -11.84
N VAL A 188 -6.61 -0.26 -12.58
CA VAL A 188 -7.33 0.94 -12.12
C VAL A 188 -8.63 1.06 -12.87
N ILE A 189 -9.73 1.22 -12.13
CA ILE A 189 -11.07 1.44 -12.67
C ILE A 189 -11.55 2.83 -12.25
N THR A 190 -11.85 3.66 -13.21
CA THR A 190 -12.37 5.02 -12.96
C THR A 190 -13.89 5.07 -12.87
N PRO A 191 -14.48 6.11 -12.25
CA PRO A 191 -15.94 6.28 -12.22
C PRO A 191 -16.58 6.43 -13.61
N ASP A 192 -15.85 6.93 -14.61
CA ASP A 192 -16.26 6.98 -16.02
C ASP A 192 -15.95 5.68 -16.81
N ASN A 193 -15.69 4.58 -16.07
CA ASN A 193 -15.46 3.23 -16.59
C ASN A 193 -14.22 3.08 -17.50
N LYS A 194 -13.19 3.89 -17.31
CA LYS A 194 -11.90 3.65 -17.95
C LYS A 194 -11.16 2.54 -17.22
N VAL A 195 -10.52 1.67 -17.98
CA VAL A 195 -9.65 0.61 -17.47
C VAL A 195 -8.22 0.95 -17.81
N ILE A 196 -7.42 1.17 -16.75
CA ILE A 196 -6.00 1.49 -16.84
C ILE A 196 -5.25 0.33 -16.20
N VAL A 197 -4.18 -0.14 -16.83
CA VAL A 197 -3.31 -1.19 -16.28
C VAL A 197 -1.89 -0.67 -16.16
N ILE A 198 -1.22 -1.00 -15.08
CA ILE A 198 0.21 -0.71 -14.85
C ILE A 198 0.91 -2.05 -14.66
N ASP A 199 1.89 -2.34 -15.54
CA ASP A 199 2.56 -3.62 -15.65
C ASP A 199 1.58 -4.80 -15.77
N GLY A 200 1.97 -6.04 -15.48
CA GLY A 200 1.02 -7.12 -15.69
C GLY A 200 1.31 -8.42 -14.96
N GLY A 201 2.55 -8.66 -14.58
CA GLY A 201 2.91 -9.90 -13.91
C GLY A 201 3.73 -10.87 -14.75
N TYR A 202 3.91 -12.07 -14.24
CA TYR A 202 4.81 -13.12 -14.76
C TYR A 202 4.05 -14.36 -15.22
N VAL A 203 4.75 -15.42 -15.58
CA VAL A 203 4.19 -16.74 -15.90
C VAL A 203 3.63 -17.45 -14.65
N GLY A 204 2.95 -18.57 -14.85
CA GLY A 204 2.54 -19.44 -13.74
C GLY A 204 1.20 -19.10 -13.12
N GLY A 205 0.29 -18.50 -13.86
CA GLY A 205 -1.08 -18.24 -13.44
C GLY A 205 -1.44 -16.76 -13.33
N ASP A 206 -0.47 -15.84 -13.32
CA ASP A 206 -0.74 -14.40 -13.25
C ASP A 206 -1.56 -13.94 -14.47
N THR A 207 -1.32 -14.52 -15.65
CA THR A 207 -2.12 -14.24 -16.85
C THR A 207 -3.59 -14.58 -16.65
N ASP A 208 -3.89 -15.74 -16.07
CA ASP A 208 -5.27 -16.16 -15.80
C ASP A 208 -5.92 -15.26 -14.74
N ILE A 209 -5.17 -14.86 -13.72
CA ILE A 209 -5.64 -13.94 -12.67
C ILE A 209 -5.94 -12.56 -13.27
N MET A 210 -5.03 -12.00 -14.07
CA MET A 210 -5.22 -10.72 -14.73
C MET A 210 -6.39 -10.78 -15.72
N LEU A 211 -6.44 -11.81 -16.58
CA LEU A 211 -7.49 -12.00 -17.56
C LEU A 211 -8.88 -12.10 -16.89
N LYS A 212 -8.98 -12.91 -15.83
CA LYS A 212 -10.21 -13.04 -15.06
C LYS A 212 -10.63 -11.72 -14.42
N LEU A 213 -9.66 -10.96 -13.91
CA LEU A 213 -9.92 -9.64 -13.33
C LEU A 213 -10.42 -8.67 -14.43
N LEU A 214 -9.71 -8.57 -15.56
CA LEU A 214 -10.10 -7.68 -16.66
C LEU A 214 -11.49 -8.02 -17.20
N ARG A 215 -11.79 -9.29 -17.48
CA ARG A 215 -13.09 -9.73 -17.98
C ARG A 215 -14.26 -9.43 -17.03
N THR A 216 -13.99 -9.18 -15.77
CA THR A 216 -15.02 -8.70 -14.82
C THR A 216 -15.51 -7.29 -15.20
N PHE A 217 -14.66 -6.47 -15.82
CA PHE A 217 -14.96 -5.09 -16.16
C PHE A 217 -15.09 -4.87 -17.67
N THR A 218 -14.24 -5.51 -18.50
CA THR A 218 -14.11 -5.21 -19.92
C THR A 218 -13.37 -6.30 -20.69
N HIS A 219 -13.51 -6.29 -22.04
CA HIS A 219 -12.60 -6.96 -22.98
C HIS A 219 -11.61 -5.99 -23.63
N LYS A 220 -11.67 -4.71 -23.27
CA LYS A 220 -10.82 -3.65 -23.81
C LYS A 220 -10.16 -2.88 -22.68
N VAL A 221 -8.83 -2.81 -22.69
CA VAL A 221 -8.05 -1.94 -21.82
C VAL A 221 -7.87 -0.60 -22.53
N ASP A 222 -8.30 0.50 -21.89
CA ASP A 222 -8.17 1.84 -22.48
C ASP A 222 -6.72 2.31 -22.49
N TYR A 223 -5.97 2.03 -21.41
CA TYR A 223 -4.59 2.48 -21.24
C TYR A 223 -3.77 1.42 -20.51
N TRP A 224 -2.63 1.03 -21.08
CA TRP A 224 -1.70 0.10 -20.44
C TRP A 224 -0.31 0.71 -20.38
N PHE A 225 0.24 0.88 -19.19
CA PHE A 225 1.57 1.44 -18.93
C PHE A 225 2.51 0.32 -18.51
N LEU A 226 3.68 0.24 -19.12
CA LEU A 226 4.75 -0.68 -18.72
C LEU A 226 5.93 0.16 -18.21
N THR A 227 6.43 -0.20 -17.02
CA THR A 227 7.51 0.53 -16.38
C THR A 227 8.87 0.20 -16.99
N HIS A 228 9.14 -1.07 -17.22
CA HIS A 228 10.38 -1.56 -17.83
C HIS A 228 10.17 -2.96 -18.45
N PHE A 229 11.22 -3.51 -19.07
CA PHE A 229 11.11 -4.70 -19.92
C PHE A 229 11.18 -6.06 -19.20
N HIS A 230 11.45 -6.13 -17.91
CA HIS A 230 11.59 -7.41 -17.21
C HIS A 230 10.33 -8.26 -17.32
N THR A 231 10.55 -9.56 -17.34
CA THR A 231 9.48 -10.55 -17.63
C THR A 231 8.43 -10.64 -16.55
N ASP A 232 8.76 -10.31 -15.31
CA ASP A 232 7.81 -10.25 -14.18
C ASP A 232 6.91 -8.98 -14.18
N HIS A 233 7.08 -8.10 -15.16
CA HIS A 233 6.22 -6.96 -15.46
C HIS A 233 5.48 -7.09 -16.78
N THR A 234 6.07 -7.79 -17.75
CA THR A 234 5.69 -7.73 -19.16
C THR A 234 5.20 -9.05 -19.75
N THR A 235 5.38 -10.18 -19.08
CA THR A 235 4.92 -11.48 -19.62
C THR A 235 3.41 -11.55 -19.76
N VAL A 236 2.65 -11.06 -18.79
CA VAL A 236 1.19 -11.07 -18.87
C VAL A 236 0.66 -10.25 -20.05
N PRO A 237 1.03 -8.97 -20.26
CA PRO A 237 0.59 -8.25 -21.45
C PRO A 237 1.02 -8.95 -22.74
N ALA A 238 2.21 -9.53 -22.84
CA ALA A 238 2.64 -10.29 -24.00
C ALA A 238 1.70 -11.48 -24.27
N GLN A 239 1.38 -12.29 -23.27
CA GLN A 239 0.48 -13.43 -23.41
C GLN A 239 -0.95 -13.01 -23.75
N LEU A 240 -1.45 -11.91 -23.21
CA LEU A 240 -2.77 -11.39 -23.53
C LEU A 240 -2.85 -10.90 -24.97
N ILE A 241 -1.81 -10.24 -25.47
CA ILE A 241 -1.71 -9.82 -26.87
C ILE A 241 -1.66 -11.04 -27.79
N GLU A 242 -0.88 -12.08 -27.44
CA GLU A 242 -0.67 -13.24 -28.30
C GLU A 242 -1.89 -14.17 -28.31
N TYR A 243 -2.43 -14.52 -27.16
CA TYR A 243 -3.33 -15.66 -27.00
C TYR A 243 -4.77 -15.33 -26.61
N GLN A 244 -5.06 -14.10 -26.17
CA GLN A 244 -6.37 -13.79 -25.59
C GLN A 244 -7.17 -12.76 -26.41
N ASP A 245 -8.43 -12.57 -26.03
CA ASP A 245 -9.38 -11.67 -26.66
C ASP A 245 -9.43 -10.26 -26.07
N ILE A 246 -8.36 -9.85 -25.39
CA ILE A 246 -8.24 -8.51 -24.83
C ILE A 246 -7.68 -7.56 -25.89
N GLU A 247 -8.37 -6.44 -26.10
CA GLU A 247 -7.88 -5.33 -26.92
C GLU A 247 -7.24 -4.26 -26.04
N ILE A 248 -6.15 -3.66 -26.50
CA ILE A 248 -5.46 -2.55 -25.85
C ILE A 248 -5.58 -1.34 -26.77
N GLU A 249 -6.26 -0.30 -26.29
CA GLU A 249 -6.40 0.94 -27.08
C GLU A 249 -5.11 1.73 -27.14
N ASN A 250 -4.46 1.92 -25.99
CA ASN A 250 -3.22 2.68 -25.90
C ASN A 250 -2.22 1.93 -25.01
N LEU A 251 -1.09 1.53 -25.58
CA LEU A 251 0.00 0.86 -24.90
C LEU A 251 1.18 1.83 -24.77
N TYR A 252 1.60 2.09 -23.54
CA TYR A 252 2.66 3.03 -23.19
C TYR A 252 3.89 2.28 -22.70
N TYR A 253 4.99 2.33 -23.44
CA TYR A 253 6.28 1.79 -23.01
C TYR A 253 7.45 2.41 -23.78
N ASP A 254 8.63 2.33 -23.20
CA ASP A 254 9.89 2.64 -23.87
C ASP A 254 10.95 1.64 -23.41
N PHE A 255 11.20 0.62 -24.25
CA PHE A 255 12.17 -0.42 -23.96
C PHE A 255 13.46 -0.20 -24.75
N PRO A 256 14.64 -0.58 -24.20
CA PRO A 256 15.87 -0.65 -24.97
C PRO A 256 15.76 -1.76 -26.03
N THR A 257 16.63 -1.74 -27.03
CA THR A 257 16.79 -2.90 -27.92
C THR A 257 17.54 -4.03 -27.17
N SER A 258 17.27 -5.27 -27.54
CA SER A 258 18.01 -6.43 -27.00
C SER A 258 19.53 -6.26 -27.11
N GLN A 259 20.01 -5.65 -28.20
CA GLN A 259 21.44 -5.39 -28.38
C GLN A 259 21.97 -4.36 -27.37
N MET A 260 21.22 -3.28 -27.09
CA MET A 260 21.64 -2.29 -26.08
C MET A 260 21.75 -2.91 -24.70
N VAL A 261 20.76 -3.71 -24.28
CA VAL A 261 20.83 -4.41 -22.99
C VAL A 261 22.03 -5.32 -22.92
N LYS A 262 22.28 -6.12 -23.97
CA LYS A 262 23.41 -7.05 -24.06
C LYS A 262 24.77 -6.34 -23.97
N ASP A 263 24.89 -5.15 -24.55
CA ASP A 263 26.15 -4.40 -24.56
C ASP A 263 26.41 -3.68 -23.21
N LEU A 264 25.35 -3.33 -22.48
CA LEU A 264 25.41 -2.50 -21.28
C LEU A 264 25.16 -3.27 -19.99
N SER A 265 24.65 -4.50 -20.05
CA SER A 265 24.21 -5.26 -18.91
C SER A 265 24.53 -6.76 -19.06
N SER A 266 24.45 -7.48 -17.95
CA SER A 266 24.40 -8.95 -17.91
C SER A 266 22.98 -9.48 -17.74
N ASP A 267 21.98 -8.63 -17.94
CA ASP A 267 20.56 -8.95 -17.75
C ASP A 267 20.12 -10.07 -18.71
N SER A 268 19.57 -11.16 -18.17
CA SER A 268 19.14 -12.32 -18.93
C SER A 268 17.86 -12.12 -19.71
N ASP A 269 17.06 -11.12 -19.34
CA ASP A 269 15.78 -10.82 -19.97
C ASP A 269 15.91 -10.00 -21.27
N TYR A 270 17.16 -9.64 -21.65
CA TYR A 270 17.42 -8.85 -22.85
C TYR A 270 16.72 -9.36 -24.14
N PRO A 271 16.57 -10.67 -24.39
CA PRO A 271 15.92 -11.14 -25.61
C PRO A 271 14.43 -10.78 -25.67
N PHE A 272 13.85 -10.43 -24.54
CA PHE A 272 12.43 -10.11 -24.45
C PHE A 272 12.10 -8.74 -25.05
N CYS A 273 13.00 -7.78 -25.01
CA CYS A 273 12.80 -6.44 -25.56
C CYS A 273 12.35 -6.48 -27.03
N ASP A 274 13.16 -7.05 -27.91
CA ASP A 274 12.86 -7.13 -29.35
C ASP A 274 11.66 -8.05 -29.63
N LYS A 275 11.53 -9.15 -28.86
CA LYS A 275 10.38 -10.07 -28.98
C LYS A 275 9.06 -9.37 -28.66
N PHE A 276 9.04 -8.54 -27.62
CA PHE A 276 7.84 -7.79 -27.23
C PHE A 276 7.49 -6.75 -28.31
N GLU A 277 8.50 -6.02 -28.80
CA GLU A 277 8.34 -5.05 -29.88
C GLU A 277 7.75 -5.70 -31.15
N ASP A 278 8.31 -6.86 -31.56
CA ASP A 278 7.83 -7.61 -32.71
C ASP A 278 6.42 -8.16 -32.49
N LEU A 279 6.12 -8.64 -31.29
CA LEU A 279 4.78 -9.11 -30.92
C LEU A 279 3.74 -8.01 -31.08
N VAL A 280 4.03 -6.82 -30.55
CA VAL A 280 3.14 -5.66 -30.64
C VAL A 280 2.92 -5.25 -32.08
N LYS A 281 4.00 -5.13 -32.88
CA LYS A 281 3.94 -4.78 -34.33
C LYS A 281 3.13 -5.78 -35.15
N ASN A 282 3.21 -7.06 -34.81
CA ASN A 282 2.52 -8.13 -35.54
C ASN A 282 1.04 -8.29 -35.12
N ASN A 283 0.57 -7.57 -34.11
CA ASN A 283 -0.80 -7.64 -33.59
C ASN A 283 -1.54 -6.28 -33.56
N PRO A 284 -1.57 -5.51 -34.69
CA PRO A 284 -2.19 -4.18 -34.73
C PRO A 284 -3.71 -4.22 -34.52
N GLN A 285 -4.35 -5.39 -34.69
CA GLN A 285 -5.76 -5.59 -34.39
C GLN A 285 -6.03 -5.62 -32.89
N LYS A 286 -5.03 -5.95 -32.08
CA LYS A 286 -5.13 -6.02 -30.62
C LYS A 286 -4.57 -4.80 -29.90
N VAL A 287 -3.49 -4.24 -30.41
CA VAL A 287 -2.87 -3.01 -29.90
C VAL A 287 -3.07 -1.90 -30.90
N LYS A 288 -3.93 -0.91 -30.59
CA LYS A 288 -4.31 0.13 -31.55
C LYS A 288 -3.26 1.22 -31.66
N ASN A 289 -2.79 1.70 -30.52
CA ASN A 289 -1.81 2.78 -30.45
C ASN A 289 -0.66 2.36 -29.53
N VAL A 290 0.57 2.58 -30.01
CA VAL A 290 1.79 2.45 -29.22
C VAL A 290 2.36 3.83 -28.99
N ILE A 291 2.60 4.18 -27.75
CA ILE A 291 3.03 5.51 -27.32
C ILE A 291 4.30 5.36 -26.51
N LYS A 292 5.33 6.08 -26.89
CA LYS A 292 6.59 6.16 -26.18
C LYS A 292 6.53 7.31 -25.17
N PRO A 293 6.50 7.03 -23.84
CA PRO A 293 6.44 8.06 -22.83
C PRO A 293 7.76 8.85 -22.74
N HIS A 294 7.65 10.17 -22.59
CA HIS A 294 8.80 11.04 -22.40
C HIS A 294 8.67 11.84 -21.10
N TYR A 295 9.77 12.19 -20.52
CA TYR A 295 9.86 13.03 -19.36
C TYR A 295 8.99 14.30 -19.47
N LYS A 296 8.14 14.53 -18.45
CA LYS A 296 7.13 15.60 -18.36
C LYS A 296 5.90 15.41 -19.24
N ASP A 297 5.75 14.29 -19.91
CA ASP A 297 4.46 14.01 -20.54
C ASP A 297 3.36 13.87 -19.49
N GLU A 298 2.18 14.41 -19.83
CA GLU A 298 0.97 14.30 -19.02
C GLU A 298 -0.16 13.74 -19.88
N TYR A 299 -0.70 12.60 -19.49
CA TYR A 299 -1.79 11.93 -20.19
C TYR A 299 -3.07 11.99 -19.37
N LYS A 300 -4.11 12.61 -19.94
CA LYS A 300 -5.46 12.56 -19.36
C LYS A 300 -6.14 11.25 -19.72
N LEU A 301 -6.45 10.43 -18.72
CA LEU A 301 -7.01 9.10 -18.88
C LEU A 301 -8.49 9.10 -18.46
N GLY A 302 -9.34 9.71 -19.29
CA GLY A 302 -10.71 10.04 -18.96
C GLY A 302 -10.85 11.31 -18.10
N GLU A 303 -11.89 11.37 -17.27
CA GLU A 303 -12.21 12.56 -16.45
C GLU A 303 -11.51 12.57 -15.09
N TYR A 304 -11.10 11.39 -14.59
CA TYR A 304 -10.72 11.21 -13.19
C TYR A 304 -9.24 10.99 -12.96
N VAL A 305 -8.47 10.67 -13.99
CA VAL A 305 -7.06 10.29 -13.83
C VAL A 305 -6.17 11.07 -14.78
N THR A 306 -5.07 11.58 -14.26
CA THR A 306 -3.95 12.10 -15.05
C THR A 306 -2.71 11.27 -14.72
N MET A 307 -2.01 10.77 -15.75
CA MET A 307 -0.74 10.07 -15.61
C MET A 307 0.39 11.00 -16.04
N LYS A 308 1.38 11.21 -15.15
CA LYS A 308 2.58 12.00 -15.41
C LYS A 308 3.80 11.10 -15.50
N VAL A 309 4.69 11.43 -16.43
CA VAL A 309 5.95 10.71 -16.66
C VAL A 309 7.09 11.45 -15.95
N LEU A 310 7.70 10.81 -14.94
CA LEU A 310 8.65 11.48 -14.05
C LEU A 310 10.10 11.44 -14.54
N ASN A 311 10.43 10.57 -15.50
CA ASN A 311 11.76 10.44 -16.10
C ASN A 311 11.66 9.86 -17.49
N ASN A 312 12.73 10.03 -18.29
CA ASN A 312 12.91 9.23 -19.51
C ASN A 312 13.43 7.84 -19.13
N ALA A 313 13.13 6.87 -19.98
CA ALA A 313 13.85 5.60 -19.97
C ALA A 313 15.37 5.87 -20.17
N TRP A 314 16.20 5.09 -19.51
CA TRP A 314 17.65 5.38 -19.46
C TRP A 314 18.47 4.22 -20.00
N TYR A 315 19.24 4.49 -21.08
CA TYR A 315 19.94 3.45 -21.84
C TYR A 315 21.43 3.73 -22.05
N THR A 316 22.01 4.71 -21.37
CA THR A 316 23.30 5.27 -21.77
C THR A 316 24.50 4.83 -20.96
N GLU A 317 24.31 4.19 -19.83
CA GLU A 317 25.43 3.82 -18.95
C GLU A 317 25.39 2.34 -18.55
N ARG A 318 26.56 1.73 -18.47
CA ARG A 318 26.72 0.38 -17.95
C ARG A 318 26.49 0.38 -16.45
N ASN A 319 25.48 -0.36 -15.98
CA ASN A 319 25.15 -0.47 -14.58
C ASN A 319 24.74 -1.91 -14.27
N GLY A 320 25.15 -2.44 -13.11
CA GLY A 320 24.78 -3.80 -12.68
C GLY A 320 23.27 -4.02 -12.48
N ASN A 321 22.50 -2.93 -12.34
CA ASN A 321 21.04 -2.93 -12.21
C ASN A 321 20.38 -2.25 -13.43
N TYR A 322 20.94 -2.44 -14.61
CA TYR A 322 20.56 -1.72 -15.83
C TYR A 322 19.10 -1.89 -16.20
N GLY A 323 18.57 -3.12 -16.18
CA GLY A 323 17.18 -3.41 -16.52
C GLY A 323 16.20 -2.60 -15.67
N ASN A 324 16.37 -2.64 -14.37
CA ASN A 324 15.55 -1.89 -13.42
C ASN A 324 15.73 -0.37 -13.56
N ASN A 325 16.98 0.09 -13.62
CA ASN A 325 17.31 1.51 -13.73
C ASN A 325 16.93 2.13 -15.10
N SER A 326 16.69 1.31 -16.12
CA SER A 326 16.19 1.78 -17.42
C SER A 326 14.70 2.15 -17.41
N GLY A 327 14.00 1.81 -16.33
CA GLY A 327 12.57 1.98 -16.20
C GLY A 327 12.06 3.41 -16.14
N ILE A 328 10.76 3.54 -16.30
CA ILE A 328 10.02 4.80 -16.24
C ILE A 328 9.16 4.80 -14.96
N MET A 329 9.26 5.87 -14.20
CA MET A 329 8.36 6.14 -13.06
C MET A 329 7.16 6.94 -13.53
N PHE A 330 5.99 6.57 -13.00
CA PHE A 330 4.72 7.25 -13.28
C PHE A 330 4.09 7.76 -12.00
N LYS A 331 3.55 8.97 -12.06
CA LYS A 331 2.63 9.48 -11.03
C LYS A 331 1.22 9.49 -11.57
N MET A 332 0.33 8.79 -10.89
CA MET A 332 -1.10 8.82 -11.14
C MET A 332 -1.77 9.82 -10.20
N GLU A 333 -2.37 10.86 -10.73
CA GLU A 333 -3.20 11.81 -9.99
C GLU A 333 -4.67 11.42 -10.11
N THR A 334 -5.39 11.48 -8.99
CA THR A 334 -6.84 11.20 -8.89
C THR A 334 -7.54 12.39 -8.23
N PRO A 335 -8.88 12.44 -8.16
CA PRO A 335 -9.58 13.49 -7.39
C PRO A 335 -9.30 13.47 -5.88
N GLY A 336 -8.76 12.36 -5.37
CA GLY A 336 -8.30 12.22 -4.00
C GLY A 336 -6.78 12.31 -3.91
N GLU A 337 -6.15 11.21 -3.58
CA GLU A 337 -4.71 11.10 -3.39
C GLU A 337 -3.98 10.72 -4.69
N SER A 338 -2.66 10.87 -4.71
CA SER A 338 -1.82 10.48 -5.84
C SER A 338 -0.99 9.23 -5.55
N VAL A 339 -0.73 8.46 -6.59
CA VAL A 339 0.03 7.19 -6.52
C VAL A 339 1.31 7.31 -7.33
N LEU A 340 2.43 6.98 -6.71
CA LEU A 340 3.73 6.85 -7.37
C LEU A 340 3.97 5.38 -7.73
N PHE A 341 4.12 5.10 -9.02
CA PHE A 341 4.60 3.81 -9.54
C PHE A 341 6.07 3.95 -9.92
N THR A 342 6.92 3.27 -9.20
CA THR A 342 8.38 3.31 -9.37
C THR A 342 8.88 2.18 -10.27
N GLY A 343 8.05 1.19 -10.56
CA GLY A 343 8.53 -0.07 -11.13
C GLY A 343 9.60 -0.68 -10.23
N ASP A 344 10.66 -1.13 -10.84
CA ASP A 344 11.80 -1.71 -10.12
C ASP A 344 13.00 -0.76 -10.02
N MET A 345 12.74 0.54 -10.09
CA MET A 345 13.77 1.57 -10.03
C MET A 345 14.75 1.30 -8.89
N GLY A 346 16.03 1.21 -9.22
CA GLY A 346 17.11 1.03 -8.27
C GLY A 346 17.67 2.36 -7.76
N ASP A 347 18.98 2.38 -7.50
CA ASP A 347 19.73 3.54 -7.00
C ASP A 347 19.63 4.78 -7.88
N ARG A 348 19.34 4.61 -9.18
CA ARG A 348 19.11 5.73 -10.09
C ARG A 348 17.86 6.56 -9.73
N GLY A 349 16.93 6.02 -8.98
CA GLY A 349 15.78 6.78 -8.47
C GLY A 349 16.20 8.06 -7.75
N ASP A 350 17.30 8.03 -7.03
CA ASP A 350 17.82 9.19 -6.27
C ASP A 350 18.29 10.33 -7.18
N VAL A 351 18.74 10.03 -8.41
CA VAL A 351 19.17 11.04 -9.36
C VAL A 351 18.02 11.97 -9.75
N TYR A 352 16.80 11.45 -9.82
CA TYR A 352 15.61 12.23 -10.18
C TYR A 352 15.17 13.19 -9.07
N LEU A 353 15.64 13.01 -7.83
CA LEU A 353 15.46 14.01 -6.77
C LEU A 353 16.28 15.28 -6.99
N ASN A 354 17.29 15.27 -7.85
CA ASN A 354 18.07 16.45 -8.23
C ASN A 354 17.37 17.32 -9.28
N ASP A 355 16.39 16.77 -10.00
CA ASP A 355 15.54 17.55 -10.89
C ASP A 355 14.38 18.16 -10.10
N GLU A 356 14.21 19.47 -10.16
CA GLU A 356 13.22 20.20 -9.34
C GLU A 356 11.78 19.74 -9.62
N TRP A 357 11.43 19.48 -10.89
CA TRP A 357 10.08 19.09 -11.26
C TRP A 357 9.79 17.66 -10.81
N SER A 358 10.66 16.68 -11.16
CA SER A 358 10.52 15.29 -10.74
C SER A 358 10.45 15.17 -9.22
N ARG A 359 11.31 15.89 -8.50
CA ARG A 359 11.32 15.92 -7.04
C ARG A 359 9.99 16.41 -6.49
N LYS A 360 9.43 17.52 -6.98
CA LYS A 360 8.12 18.04 -6.52
C LYS A 360 7.00 17.04 -6.74
N GLU A 361 6.99 16.39 -7.91
CA GLU A 361 5.99 15.39 -8.22
C GLU A 361 6.12 14.15 -7.31
N ILE A 362 7.34 13.68 -7.05
CA ILE A 362 7.63 12.58 -6.13
C ILE A 362 7.22 12.96 -4.69
N GLU A 363 7.70 14.11 -4.19
CA GLU A 363 7.43 14.60 -2.82
C GLU A 363 5.95 14.74 -2.49
N SER A 364 5.11 14.97 -3.49
CA SER A 364 3.66 15.20 -3.34
C SER A 364 2.84 13.92 -3.40
N CYS A 365 3.44 12.75 -3.67
CA CYS A 365 2.74 11.50 -3.68
C CYS A 365 2.40 11.06 -2.24
N THR A 366 1.28 10.37 -2.09
CA THR A 366 0.79 9.89 -0.80
C THR A 366 0.59 8.37 -0.77
N LEU A 367 0.49 7.75 -1.94
CA LEU A 367 0.59 6.31 -2.11
C LEU A 367 1.83 6.00 -2.93
N ILE A 368 2.54 4.93 -2.59
CA ILE A 368 3.73 4.52 -3.32
C ILE A 368 3.73 3.00 -3.55
N GLN A 369 3.98 2.60 -4.79
CA GLN A 369 4.43 1.25 -5.07
C GLN A 369 5.91 1.17 -4.70
N MET A 370 6.26 0.25 -3.81
CA MET A 370 7.60 0.08 -3.28
C MET A 370 8.52 -0.47 -4.39
N ALA A 371 9.58 0.28 -4.67
CA ALA A 371 10.48 -0.02 -5.78
C ALA A 371 11.05 -1.45 -5.68
N HIS A 372 11.17 -2.12 -6.82
CA HIS A 372 11.73 -3.45 -6.93
C HIS A 372 11.10 -4.43 -5.92
N HIS A 373 9.76 -4.48 -5.91
CA HIS A 373 8.95 -5.32 -5.02
C HIS A 373 9.16 -5.07 -3.52
N GLY A 374 9.79 -3.92 -3.14
CA GLY A 374 10.16 -3.62 -1.77
C GLY A 374 11.42 -4.35 -1.29
N GLN A 375 12.24 -4.83 -2.23
CA GLN A 375 13.59 -5.33 -1.94
C GLN A 375 14.66 -4.27 -2.27
N ASN A 376 15.76 -4.62 -2.92
CA ASN A 376 16.90 -3.73 -3.20
C ASN A 376 16.58 -2.70 -4.32
N GLY A 377 15.64 -1.80 -4.06
CA GLY A 377 15.20 -0.74 -4.99
C GLY A 377 15.90 0.60 -4.76
N THR A 378 15.12 1.68 -4.69
CA THR A 378 15.60 3.02 -4.38
C THR A 378 16.09 3.15 -2.93
N SER A 379 16.87 4.20 -2.62
CA SER A 379 17.44 4.40 -1.28
C SER A 379 16.43 4.95 -0.26
N ASP A 380 16.84 4.95 1.01
CA ASP A 380 16.12 5.64 2.09
C ASP A 380 15.91 7.13 1.80
N ALA A 381 16.85 7.78 1.10
CA ALA A 381 16.74 9.19 0.74
C ALA A 381 15.56 9.44 -0.21
N PHE A 382 15.34 8.53 -1.16
CA PHE A 382 14.19 8.59 -2.06
C PHE A 382 12.87 8.49 -1.30
N TYR A 383 12.73 7.49 -0.45
CA TYR A 383 11.51 7.32 0.36
C TYR A 383 11.30 8.48 1.33
N ASN A 384 12.38 9.01 1.93
CA ASN A 384 12.30 10.13 2.88
C ASN A 384 11.96 11.47 2.20
N ALA A 385 12.18 11.60 0.89
CA ALA A 385 11.74 12.76 0.14
C ALA A 385 10.21 12.87 0.06
N ILE A 386 9.49 11.74 0.03
CA ILE A 386 8.01 11.71 0.00
C ILE A 386 7.49 12.05 1.39
N LYS A 387 6.80 13.18 1.54
CA LYS A 387 6.49 13.78 2.86
C LYS A 387 5.38 13.07 3.64
N ASP A 388 4.32 12.66 2.96
CA ASP A 388 3.09 12.16 3.60
C ASP A 388 2.63 10.83 2.99
N ILE A 389 3.43 9.79 3.14
CA ILE A 389 3.04 8.45 2.67
C ILE A 389 1.91 7.94 3.58
N LYS A 390 0.77 7.62 2.97
CA LYS A 390 -0.41 7.02 3.61
C LYS A 390 -0.49 5.53 3.38
N VAL A 391 -0.08 5.08 2.18
CA VAL A 391 -0.17 3.68 1.77
C VAL A 391 1.09 3.26 1.03
N CYS A 392 1.64 2.11 1.40
CA CYS A 392 2.69 1.41 0.67
C CYS A 392 2.09 0.19 -0.05
N LEU A 393 2.37 0.07 -1.33
CA LEU A 393 1.98 -1.05 -2.17
C LEU A 393 3.21 -1.93 -2.40
N TYR A 394 3.22 -3.12 -1.83
CA TYR A 394 4.28 -4.10 -2.02
C TYR A 394 3.82 -5.14 -3.05
N PRO A 395 4.28 -5.10 -4.30
CA PRO A 395 4.03 -6.16 -5.29
C PRO A 395 4.97 -7.35 -5.04
N ALA A 396 4.92 -7.91 -3.84
CA ALA A 396 5.88 -8.89 -3.33
C ALA A 396 5.20 -10.19 -2.94
N VAL A 397 5.84 -11.30 -3.21
CA VAL A 397 5.52 -12.61 -2.65
C VAL A 397 6.11 -12.76 -1.24
N ASP A 398 5.63 -13.76 -0.50
CA ASP A 398 5.97 -13.93 0.92
C ASP A 398 7.48 -14.03 1.18
N TRP A 399 8.24 -14.68 0.32
CA TRP A 399 9.68 -14.83 0.55
C TRP A 399 10.43 -13.50 0.42
N ILE A 400 10.05 -12.62 -0.50
CA ILE A 400 10.59 -11.25 -0.59
C ILE A 400 10.19 -10.44 0.64
N TYR A 401 8.88 -10.41 0.92
CA TYR A 401 8.34 -9.62 2.02
C TYR A 401 8.90 -10.05 3.39
N ASN A 402 9.26 -11.32 3.53
CA ASN A 402 9.85 -11.91 4.73
C ASN A 402 11.37 -11.95 4.73
N ASN A 403 12.03 -11.47 3.67
CA ASN A 403 13.48 -11.59 3.51
C ASN A 403 13.97 -13.04 3.66
N ASP A 404 13.33 -14.00 2.98
CA ASP A 404 13.52 -15.44 3.14
C ASP A 404 14.21 -16.04 1.90
N ASN A 405 15.37 -16.68 2.07
CA ASN A 405 16.08 -17.39 1.00
C ASN A 405 15.73 -18.89 0.90
N GLY A 406 14.63 -19.31 1.51
CA GLY A 406 14.22 -20.70 1.64
C GLY A 406 14.63 -21.36 2.96
N SER A 407 15.37 -20.66 3.82
CA SER A 407 15.77 -21.12 5.15
C SER A 407 14.91 -20.54 6.28
N GLY A 408 13.91 -19.72 5.93
CA GLY A 408 12.98 -19.10 6.85
C GLY A 408 13.11 -17.57 6.91
N PHE A 409 12.30 -16.98 7.77
CA PHE A 409 12.19 -15.54 7.94
C PHE A 409 13.54 -14.88 8.26
N ASN A 410 13.86 -13.79 7.54
CA ASN A 410 15.10 -13.00 7.68
C ASN A 410 16.39 -13.78 7.44
N THR A 411 16.41 -14.60 6.41
CA THR A 411 17.60 -15.40 6.02
C THR A 411 18.18 -14.98 4.67
N ALA A 412 17.48 -14.17 3.87
CA ALA A 412 18.01 -13.55 2.66
C ALA A 412 18.82 -12.28 2.97
N ASN A 413 19.41 -11.71 1.93
CA ASN A 413 20.13 -10.44 2.00
C ASN A 413 19.39 -9.39 1.15
N LEU A 414 18.12 -9.15 1.50
CA LEU A 414 17.25 -8.15 0.88
C LEU A 414 17.00 -7.01 1.87
N ASP A 415 16.70 -5.83 1.36
CA ASP A 415 16.35 -4.66 2.18
C ASP A 415 14.90 -4.67 2.65
N SER A 416 14.12 -5.72 2.35
CA SER A 416 12.68 -5.78 2.60
C SER A 416 12.28 -5.43 4.02
N LEU A 417 12.96 -5.98 5.04
CA LEU A 417 12.65 -5.70 6.44
C LEU A 417 13.07 -4.29 6.85
N HIS A 418 14.21 -3.80 6.34
CA HIS A 418 14.67 -2.44 6.56
C HIS A 418 13.65 -1.42 6.01
N ILE A 419 13.21 -1.60 4.78
CA ILE A 419 12.21 -0.74 4.14
C ILE A 419 10.87 -0.77 4.92
N ARG A 420 10.44 -1.95 5.38
CA ARG A 420 9.25 -2.08 6.22
C ARG A 420 9.39 -1.31 7.54
N ASP A 421 10.56 -1.37 8.19
CA ASP A 421 10.83 -0.63 9.42
C ASP A 421 10.83 0.88 9.18
N LEU A 422 11.42 1.35 8.08
CA LEU A 422 11.39 2.74 7.66
C LEU A 422 9.95 3.26 7.51
N MET A 423 9.08 2.49 6.82
CA MET A 423 7.68 2.86 6.62
C MET A 423 6.88 2.79 7.94
N ARG A 424 7.15 1.80 8.77
CA ARG A 424 6.53 1.65 10.10
C ARG A 424 6.81 2.84 11.01
N GLU A 425 8.07 3.30 11.08
CA GLU A 425 8.44 4.48 11.88
C GLU A 425 7.77 5.76 11.39
N ARG A 426 7.51 5.87 10.10
CA ARG A 426 6.74 6.98 9.52
C ARG A 426 5.24 6.89 9.82
N GLY A 427 4.77 5.77 10.37
CA GLY A 427 3.37 5.58 10.75
C GLY A 427 2.44 5.35 9.56
N VAL A 428 2.95 4.74 8.50
CA VAL A 428 2.11 4.29 7.37
C VAL A 428 1.08 3.30 7.89
N MET A 429 -0.21 3.56 7.63
CA MET A 429 -1.30 2.75 8.18
C MET A 429 -1.55 1.47 7.38
N ASN A 430 -1.37 1.53 6.07
CA ASN A 430 -1.75 0.43 5.19
C ASN A 430 -0.53 0.00 4.39
N ILE A 431 -0.14 -1.27 4.56
CA ILE A 431 0.91 -1.92 3.79
C ILE A 431 0.26 -3.13 3.12
N TYR A 432 0.23 -3.12 1.79
CA TYR A 432 -0.38 -4.19 1.01
C TYR A 432 0.70 -5.02 0.31
N THR A 433 0.54 -6.34 0.29
CA THR A 433 1.39 -7.26 -0.47
C THR A 433 0.57 -8.01 -1.51
N SER A 434 1.09 -8.17 -2.71
CA SER A 434 0.43 -8.97 -3.75
C SER A 434 0.34 -10.44 -3.38
N GLY A 435 1.41 -11.00 -2.77
CA GLY A 435 1.45 -12.39 -2.34
C GLY A 435 0.48 -12.76 -1.22
N MET A 436 -0.10 -11.77 -0.53
CA MET A 436 -1.13 -11.98 0.52
C MET A 436 -2.55 -11.83 0.00
N GLY A 437 -2.76 -11.84 -1.31
CA GLY A 437 -4.04 -11.75 -1.96
C GLY A 437 -4.35 -10.37 -2.53
N ARG A 438 -5.42 -10.31 -3.33
CA ARG A 438 -5.89 -9.09 -3.98
C ARG A 438 -6.26 -8.02 -2.96
N LYS A 439 -5.78 -6.80 -3.17
CA LYS A 439 -6.15 -5.63 -2.38
C LYS A 439 -6.82 -4.58 -3.28
N ILE A 440 -7.87 -3.95 -2.76
CA ILE A 440 -8.60 -2.88 -3.44
C ILE A 440 -8.50 -1.63 -2.58
N ILE A 441 -8.05 -0.54 -3.19
CA ILE A 441 -7.97 0.79 -2.59
C ILE A 441 -8.98 1.68 -3.31
N LEU A 442 -9.85 2.33 -2.56
CA LEU A 442 -10.92 3.17 -3.06
C LEU A 442 -10.61 4.65 -2.90
#